data_d7de7485d1abadd288ef8fa194c59e00
#
_entry.id   d7de7485d1abadd288ef8fa194c59e00
#
_cell.length_a   1.000
_cell.length_b   1.000
_cell.length_c   1.000
_cell.angle_alpha   90.00
_cell.angle_beta   90.00
_cell.angle_gamma   90.00
#
_symmetry.space_group_name_H-M   'P 1'
#
loop_
_entity.id
_entity.type
_entity.pdbx_description
1 polymer ?
#
loop_
_entity_poly.entity_id
_entity_poly.type
_entity_poly.pdbx_seq_one_letter_code
_entity_poly.pdbx_strand_id
1 'polypeptide(L)'
;NSAQTSASSRIASLLDENSFVEVGAYITARNTDFNMAEQETPADGVITGYGTIGGCLVYVYSQDASVLGGSMGEMHAKKICSIYSMAMKMGAPVIGLVDCAGLRLQEATDALDGFGKLYLSQAMASGVIPQIMAVFGTCGGGMAVAAGMADFTFMEEKSAQLFVNAPNALEGNYKAKCDTAAAAFQSKESGVVDFTGDEASILSQIRTLVSI
;
A
#
# COMPACT_ATOMS: atom_id res chain seq x y z
N ASN A 1 12.23 5.49 -19.72
CA ASN A 1 12.42 5.48 -18.26
C ASN A 1 11.57 6.61 -17.68
N SER A 2 10.30 6.37 -17.41
CA SER A 2 9.53 7.24 -16.54
C SER A 2 10.19 7.14 -15.16
N ALA A 3 10.69 8.26 -14.62
CA ALA A 3 11.20 8.31 -13.27
C ALA A 3 10.09 7.79 -12.33
N GLN A 4 10.36 6.71 -11.62
CA GLN A 4 9.42 6.13 -10.66
C GLN A 4 9.22 7.15 -9.54
N THR A 5 7.99 7.62 -9.34
CA THR A 5 7.69 8.61 -8.31
C THR A 5 7.96 8.01 -6.94
N SER A 6 8.73 8.71 -6.10
CA SER A 6 9.05 8.21 -4.76
C SER A 6 7.81 8.20 -3.85
N ALA A 7 7.81 7.35 -2.83
CA ALA A 7 6.71 7.27 -1.85
C ALA A 7 6.36 8.64 -1.22
N SER A 8 7.37 9.46 -0.93
CA SER A 8 7.17 10.81 -0.39
C SER A 8 6.56 11.77 -1.42
N SER A 9 6.94 11.65 -2.70
CA SER A 9 6.37 12.48 -3.77
C SER A 9 4.89 12.18 -3.99
N ARG A 10 4.48 10.92 -3.90
CA ARG A 10 3.07 10.52 -3.97
C ARG A 10 2.25 11.15 -2.85
N ILE A 11 2.75 11.12 -1.61
CA ILE A 11 2.09 11.79 -0.47
C ILE A 11 1.96 13.30 -0.72
N ALA A 12 3.05 13.95 -1.16
CA ALA A 12 3.05 15.38 -1.45
C ALA A 12 2.07 15.77 -2.58
N SER A 13 1.89 14.89 -3.57
CA SER A 13 0.93 15.11 -4.68
C SER A 13 -0.51 14.83 -4.27
N LEU A 14 -0.73 13.95 -3.29
CA LEU A 14 -2.05 13.57 -2.80
C LEU A 14 -2.62 14.62 -1.84
N LEU A 15 -1.83 15.08 -0.87
CA LEU A 15 -2.29 15.92 0.22
C LEU A 15 -2.26 17.42 -0.13
N ASP A 16 -2.93 18.20 0.68
CA ASP A 16 -2.85 19.66 0.60
C ASP A 16 -1.42 20.13 0.97
N GLU A 17 -1.00 21.23 0.37
CA GLU A 17 0.36 21.74 0.54
C GLU A 17 0.66 22.01 2.03
N ASN A 18 1.83 21.57 2.48
CA ASN A 18 2.33 21.71 3.86
C ASN A 18 1.42 21.10 4.95
N SER A 19 0.47 20.22 4.61
CA SER A 19 -0.43 19.59 5.60
C SER A 19 0.13 18.29 6.19
N PHE A 20 1.12 17.65 5.55
CA PHE A 20 1.59 16.33 5.95
C PHE A 20 2.40 16.35 7.24
N VAL A 21 2.02 15.50 8.18
CA VAL A 21 2.75 15.22 9.41
C VAL A 21 3.13 13.74 9.43
N GLU A 22 4.42 13.46 9.35
CA GLU A 22 4.93 12.09 9.36
C GLU A 22 4.94 11.50 10.77
N VAL A 23 4.52 10.25 10.88
CA VAL A 23 4.52 9.46 12.12
C VAL A 23 5.43 8.25 11.94
N GLY A 24 6.37 8.07 12.88
CA GLY A 24 7.29 6.93 12.84
C GLY A 24 8.42 7.04 11.83
N ALA A 25 8.86 8.26 11.49
CA ALA A 25 9.94 8.53 10.53
C ALA A 25 11.27 7.83 10.86
N TYR A 26 11.58 7.67 12.16
CA TYR A 26 12.83 7.09 12.62
C TYR A 26 12.75 5.59 12.93
N ILE A 27 11.63 4.96 12.63
CA ILE A 27 11.47 3.51 12.80
C ILE A 27 12.18 2.82 11.64
N THR A 28 13.04 1.84 11.97
CA THR A 28 13.73 0.98 11.00
C THR A 28 13.29 -0.46 11.18
N ALA A 29 13.66 -1.33 10.24
CA ALA A 29 13.43 -2.77 10.35
C ALA A 29 14.07 -3.34 11.62
N ARG A 30 13.47 -4.41 12.13
CA ARG A 30 14.09 -5.18 13.21
C ARG A 30 15.40 -5.80 12.72
N ASN A 31 16.40 -5.76 13.61
CA ASN A 31 17.63 -6.50 13.39
C ASN A 31 17.33 -8.01 13.61
N THR A 32 17.29 -8.75 12.52
CA THR A 32 17.12 -10.20 12.53
C THR A 32 18.39 -10.88 12.00
N ASP A 33 18.42 -12.21 11.99
CA ASP A 33 19.42 -12.96 11.23
C ASP A 33 19.41 -12.54 9.74
N PHE A 34 20.19 -13.14 8.91
CA PHE A 34 20.29 -12.82 7.45
C PHE A 34 20.92 -11.45 7.13
N ASN A 35 21.87 -10.98 7.95
CA ASN A 35 22.63 -9.73 7.75
C ASN A 35 21.75 -8.46 7.67
N MET A 36 20.59 -8.47 8.28
CA MET A 36 19.70 -7.30 8.31
C MET A 36 20.34 -6.10 9.06
N ALA A 37 21.30 -6.35 9.94
CA ALA A 37 22.05 -5.29 10.62
C ALA A 37 22.86 -4.38 9.69
N GLU A 38 23.25 -4.88 8.51
CA GLU A 38 24.04 -4.18 7.51
C GLU A 38 23.16 -3.45 6.47
N GLN A 39 21.84 -3.64 6.54
CA GLN A 39 20.92 -3.05 5.57
C GLN A 39 20.31 -1.76 6.11
N GLU A 40 20.41 -0.71 5.33
CA GLU A 40 19.70 0.53 5.60
C GLU A 40 18.22 0.36 5.24
N THR A 41 17.34 0.51 6.23
CA THR A 41 15.89 0.40 6.07
C THR A 41 15.18 1.66 6.56
N PRO A 42 15.35 2.79 5.87
CA PRO A 42 14.74 4.05 6.29
C PRO A 42 13.22 3.90 6.36
N ALA A 43 12.65 4.34 7.46
CA ALA A 43 11.22 4.26 7.77
C ALA A 43 10.62 2.83 7.64
N ASP A 44 11.45 1.80 7.63
CA ASP A 44 11.13 0.40 7.32
C ASP A 44 10.34 0.21 6.01
N GLY A 45 10.67 0.99 4.99
CA GLY A 45 10.06 0.90 3.65
C GLY A 45 8.61 1.38 3.57
N VAL A 46 8.11 2.12 4.56
CA VAL A 46 6.80 2.74 4.51
C VAL A 46 6.79 4.10 5.23
N ILE A 47 6.33 5.12 4.52
CA ILE A 47 6.09 6.45 5.09
C ILE A 47 4.65 6.46 5.58
N THR A 48 4.44 6.84 6.83
CA THR A 48 3.13 6.88 7.47
C THR A 48 2.88 8.22 8.13
N GLY A 49 1.65 8.71 8.08
CA GLY A 49 1.31 9.99 8.67
C GLY A 49 -0.14 10.39 8.43
N TYR A 50 -0.41 11.65 8.60
CA TYR A 50 -1.71 12.26 8.32
C TYR A 50 -1.54 13.64 7.70
N GLY A 51 -2.59 14.11 7.07
CA GLY A 51 -2.65 15.43 6.45
C GLY A 51 -4.07 15.78 6.07
N THR A 52 -4.25 16.71 5.15
CA THR A 52 -5.57 17.10 4.68
C THR A 52 -5.70 16.93 3.16
N ILE A 53 -6.93 16.70 2.72
CA ILE A 53 -7.36 16.80 1.32
C ILE A 53 -8.56 17.72 1.28
N GLY A 54 -8.43 18.89 0.65
CA GLY A 54 -9.48 19.89 0.66
C GLY A 54 -9.88 20.35 2.08
N GLY A 55 -8.95 20.33 3.03
CA GLY A 55 -9.16 20.62 4.44
C GLY A 55 -9.70 19.43 5.28
N CYS A 56 -10.11 18.32 4.66
CA CYS A 56 -10.57 17.13 5.37
C CYS A 56 -9.39 16.28 5.85
N LEU A 57 -9.39 15.90 7.13
CA LEU A 57 -8.35 15.05 7.72
C LEU A 57 -8.34 13.66 7.08
N VAL A 58 -7.16 13.20 6.67
CA VAL A 58 -6.92 11.85 6.17
C VAL A 58 -5.67 11.26 6.79
N TYR A 59 -5.63 9.95 6.94
CA TYR A 59 -4.45 9.18 7.30
C TYR A 59 -3.91 8.46 6.07
N VAL A 60 -2.59 8.49 5.90
CA VAL A 60 -1.95 7.95 4.70
C VAL A 60 -0.74 7.10 5.06
N TYR A 61 -0.55 6.02 4.32
CA TYR A 61 0.72 5.32 4.24
C TYR A 61 1.14 5.14 2.79
N SER A 62 2.44 5.24 2.52
CA SER A 62 3.02 5.07 1.18
C SER A 62 4.20 4.14 1.27
N GLN A 63 4.15 3.04 0.54
CA GLN A 63 5.21 2.03 0.52
C GLN A 63 6.31 2.43 -0.46
N ASP A 64 7.55 2.20 -0.06
CA ASP A 64 8.75 2.56 -0.83
C ASP A 64 9.45 1.29 -1.32
N ALA A 65 9.28 0.99 -2.60
CA ALA A 65 9.90 -0.18 -3.23
C ALA A 65 11.44 -0.10 -3.28
N SER A 66 12.04 1.07 -3.07
CA SER A 66 13.51 1.20 -2.99
C SER A 66 14.09 0.53 -1.73
N VAL A 67 13.26 0.35 -0.71
CA VAL A 67 13.63 -0.31 0.56
C VAL A 67 13.13 -1.75 0.55
N LEU A 68 14.01 -2.70 0.30
CA LEU A 68 13.71 -4.15 0.28
C LEU A 68 12.50 -4.51 -0.60
N GLY A 69 12.31 -3.83 -1.75
CA GLY A 69 11.17 -4.03 -2.63
C GLY A 69 9.83 -3.61 -2.03
N GLY A 70 9.81 -2.74 -1.02
CA GLY A 70 8.60 -2.37 -0.28
C GLY A 70 8.02 -3.53 0.54
N SER A 71 8.78 -4.62 0.74
CA SER A 71 8.31 -5.81 1.45
C SER A 71 7.92 -5.50 2.89
N MET A 72 6.83 -6.09 3.34
CA MET A 72 6.29 -5.83 4.68
C MET A 72 6.91 -6.75 5.73
N GLY A 73 7.62 -6.14 6.68
CA GLY A 73 8.10 -6.76 7.90
C GLY A 73 7.26 -6.35 9.12
N GLU A 74 7.72 -6.72 10.31
CA GLU A 74 7.00 -6.47 11.57
C GLU A 74 6.79 -4.97 11.82
N MET A 75 7.86 -4.16 11.72
CA MET A 75 7.77 -2.72 12.02
C MET A 75 7.01 -1.96 10.95
N HIS A 76 7.16 -2.35 9.67
CA HIS A 76 6.34 -1.86 8.57
C HIS A 76 4.85 -2.04 8.86
N ALA A 77 4.43 -3.26 9.22
CA ALA A 77 3.04 -3.57 9.58
C ALA A 77 2.57 -2.78 10.81
N LYS A 78 3.41 -2.69 11.87
CA LYS A 78 3.08 -1.90 13.08
C LYS A 78 2.83 -0.44 12.77
N LYS A 79 3.60 0.17 11.88
CA LYS A 79 3.39 1.55 11.44
C LYS A 79 2.02 1.72 10.78
N ILE A 80 1.66 0.84 9.84
CA ILE A 80 0.35 0.89 9.17
C ILE A 80 -0.79 0.66 10.17
N CYS A 81 -0.69 -0.34 11.05
CA CYS A 81 -1.69 -0.59 12.10
C CYS A 81 -1.86 0.60 13.05
N SER A 82 -0.78 1.32 13.35
CA SER A 82 -0.84 2.55 14.15
C SER A 82 -1.66 3.64 13.46
N ILE A 83 -1.48 3.81 12.12
CA ILE A 83 -2.29 4.74 11.31
C ILE A 83 -3.77 4.36 11.36
N TYR A 84 -4.11 3.07 11.20
CA TYR A 84 -5.50 2.61 11.34
C TYR A 84 -6.08 2.91 12.72
N SER A 85 -5.31 2.68 13.79
CA SER A 85 -5.76 2.98 15.16
C SER A 85 -6.04 4.47 15.39
N MET A 86 -5.20 5.35 14.83
CA MET A 86 -5.43 6.80 14.91
C MET A 86 -6.63 7.24 14.07
N ALA A 87 -6.73 6.74 12.85
CA ALA A 87 -7.83 7.05 11.93
C ALA A 87 -9.19 6.64 12.52
N MET A 88 -9.27 5.45 13.13
CA MET A 88 -10.48 4.96 13.80
C MET A 88 -10.92 5.87 14.94
N LYS A 89 -9.98 6.42 15.73
CA LYS A 89 -10.31 7.36 16.82
C LYS A 89 -10.81 8.70 16.31
N MET A 90 -10.35 9.12 15.14
CA MET A 90 -10.71 10.40 14.53
C MET A 90 -11.90 10.31 13.57
N GLY A 91 -12.32 9.12 13.19
CA GLY A 91 -13.35 8.92 12.17
C GLY A 91 -12.89 9.35 10.78
N ALA A 92 -11.59 9.31 10.49
CA ALA A 92 -11.01 9.79 9.25
C ALA A 92 -10.64 8.62 8.32
N PRO A 93 -10.68 8.81 6.98
CA PRO A 93 -10.32 7.76 6.04
C PRO A 93 -8.83 7.40 6.11
N VAL A 94 -8.52 6.14 5.74
CA VAL A 94 -7.16 5.65 5.53
C VAL A 94 -6.92 5.46 4.03
N ILE A 95 -5.81 6.01 3.54
CA ILE A 95 -5.39 5.91 2.15
C ILE A 95 -4.05 5.19 2.09
N GLY A 96 -4.00 4.04 1.42
CA GLY A 96 -2.78 3.27 1.17
C GLY A 96 -2.27 3.48 -0.25
N LEU A 97 -1.03 3.96 -0.39
CA LEU A 97 -0.32 4.08 -1.66
C LEU A 97 0.65 2.91 -1.74
N VAL A 98 0.29 1.89 -2.53
CA VAL A 98 0.86 0.55 -2.47
C VAL A 98 1.93 0.34 -3.53
N ASP A 99 3.09 -0.10 -3.06
CA ASP A 99 4.17 -0.65 -3.88
C ASP A 99 4.96 -1.65 -3.02
N CYS A 100 4.46 -2.89 -2.94
CA CYS A 100 4.90 -3.89 -1.98
C CYS A 100 5.06 -5.26 -2.65
N ALA A 101 6.27 -5.80 -2.61
CA ALA A 101 6.55 -7.13 -3.14
C ALA A 101 5.86 -8.28 -2.34
N GLY A 102 5.32 -7.97 -1.17
CA GLY A 102 4.67 -8.93 -0.30
C GLY A 102 5.39 -9.10 1.04
N LEU A 103 5.38 -10.32 1.57
CA LEU A 103 5.98 -10.64 2.86
C LEU A 103 7.51 -10.53 2.83
N ARG A 104 8.10 -9.90 3.83
CA ARG A 104 9.56 -9.86 4.04
C ARG A 104 10.04 -11.20 4.56
N LEU A 105 10.66 -11.99 3.69
CA LEU A 105 11.07 -13.36 4.00
C LEU A 105 12.11 -13.44 5.13
N GLN A 106 12.96 -12.43 5.29
CA GLN A 106 13.97 -12.35 6.33
C GLN A 106 13.39 -12.27 7.75
N GLU A 107 12.15 -11.85 7.89
CA GLU A 107 11.44 -11.77 9.17
C GLU A 107 10.46 -12.94 9.39
N ALA A 108 10.29 -13.81 8.41
CA ALA A 108 9.52 -15.05 8.47
C ALA A 108 8.16 -14.91 9.18
N THR A 109 7.97 -15.58 10.32
CA THR A 109 6.72 -15.60 11.08
C THR A 109 6.30 -14.25 11.64
N ASP A 110 7.25 -13.36 11.94
CA ASP A 110 6.97 -12.03 12.48
C ASP A 110 6.34 -11.13 11.40
N ALA A 111 6.80 -11.26 10.15
CA ALA A 111 6.17 -10.59 9.02
C ALA A 111 4.77 -11.16 8.72
N LEU A 112 4.59 -12.47 8.86
CA LEU A 112 3.29 -13.12 8.70
C LEU A 112 2.28 -12.66 9.77
N ASP A 113 2.70 -12.57 11.04
CA ASP A 113 1.91 -11.99 12.12
C ASP A 113 1.56 -10.52 11.85
N GLY A 114 2.49 -9.77 11.25
CA GLY A 114 2.27 -8.41 10.78
C GLY A 114 1.11 -8.29 9.79
N PHE A 115 1.03 -9.19 8.81
CA PHE A 115 -0.12 -9.26 7.89
C PHE A 115 -1.43 -9.59 8.63
N GLY A 116 -1.41 -10.53 9.56
CA GLY A 116 -2.57 -10.86 10.39
C GLY A 116 -3.10 -9.64 11.15
N LYS A 117 -2.21 -8.85 11.75
CA LYS A 117 -2.56 -7.60 12.44
C LYS A 117 -3.10 -6.52 11.49
N LEU A 118 -2.56 -6.42 10.28
CA LEU A 118 -3.08 -5.52 9.25
C LEU A 118 -4.51 -5.90 8.87
N TYR A 119 -4.76 -7.18 8.58
CA TYR A 119 -6.12 -7.66 8.23
C TYR A 119 -7.11 -7.43 9.36
N LEU A 120 -6.70 -7.66 10.62
CA LEU A 120 -7.53 -7.34 11.77
C LEU A 120 -7.87 -5.84 11.82
N SER A 121 -6.88 -4.97 11.61
CA SER A 121 -7.09 -3.52 11.59
C SER A 121 -8.06 -3.09 10.49
N GLN A 122 -7.92 -3.66 9.27
CA GLN A 122 -8.84 -3.41 8.15
C GLN A 122 -10.25 -3.94 8.44
N ALA A 123 -10.37 -5.16 8.99
CA ALA A 123 -11.67 -5.74 9.35
C ALA A 123 -12.40 -4.91 10.41
N MET A 124 -11.67 -4.41 11.41
CA MET A 124 -12.24 -3.53 12.44
C MET A 124 -12.63 -2.15 11.91
N ALA A 125 -11.93 -1.66 10.89
CA ALA A 125 -12.21 -0.38 10.23
C ALA A 125 -13.37 -0.48 9.22
N SER A 126 -13.68 -1.67 8.73
CA SER A 126 -14.73 -1.91 7.73
C SER A 126 -16.10 -1.43 8.23
N GLY A 127 -16.75 -0.57 7.43
CA GLY A 127 -18.03 0.05 7.80
C GLY A 127 -17.94 1.15 8.87
N VAL A 128 -16.73 1.50 9.34
CA VAL A 128 -16.50 2.55 10.35
C VAL A 128 -15.81 3.76 9.74
N ILE A 129 -14.75 3.55 8.96
CA ILE A 129 -14.05 4.59 8.23
C ILE A 129 -13.81 4.13 6.78
N PRO A 130 -13.77 5.05 5.80
CA PRO A 130 -13.41 4.72 4.43
C PRO A 130 -11.98 4.22 4.32
N GLN A 131 -11.78 3.14 3.56
CA GLN A 131 -10.50 2.52 3.29
C GLN A 131 -10.23 2.56 1.78
N ILE A 132 -9.23 3.31 1.36
CA ILE A 132 -8.88 3.52 -0.04
C ILE A 132 -7.48 2.95 -0.27
N MET A 133 -7.31 2.14 -1.31
CA MET A 133 -6.00 1.64 -1.72
C MET A 133 -5.72 1.97 -3.18
N ALA A 134 -4.49 2.41 -3.46
CA ALA A 134 -4.01 2.70 -4.80
C ALA A 134 -2.71 1.97 -5.07
N VAL A 135 -2.69 1.11 -6.06
CA VAL A 135 -1.54 0.29 -6.45
C VAL A 135 -0.78 0.99 -7.57
N PHE A 136 0.47 1.39 -7.30
CA PHE A 136 1.33 2.09 -8.25
C PHE A 136 2.48 1.24 -8.79
N GLY A 137 2.80 0.16 -8.10
CA GLY A 137 3.82 -0.79 -8.50
C GLY A 137 3.37 -2.21 -8.22
N THR A 138 4.16 -2.97 -7.48
CA THR A 138 3.78 -4.34 -7.11
C THR A 138 2.81 -4.32 -5.92
N CYS A 139 1.79 -5.17 -6.00
CA CYS A 139 0.92 -5.51 -4.87
C CYS A 139 0.83 -7.03 -4.80
N GLY A 140 1.81 -7.64 -4.14
CA GLY A 140 2.02 -9.08 -4.14
C GLY A 140 1.61 -9.78 -2.85
N GLY A 141 1.23 -11.05 -2.97
CA GLY A 141 0.99 -11.93 -1.84
C GLY A 141 -0.08 -11.43 -0.89
N GLY A 142 0.26 -11.32 0.40
CA GLY A 142 -0.66 -10.84 1.43
C GLY A 142 -1.15 -9.41 1.21
N MET A 143 -0.37 -8.56 0.52
CA MET A 143 -0.81 -7.19 0.24
C MET A 143 -1.96 -7.14 -0.78
N ALA A 144 -2.03 -8.11 -1.70
CA ALA A 144 -3.16 -8.25 -2.61
C ALA A 144 -4.48 -8.59 -1.86
N VAL A 145 -4.39 -9.38 -0.79
CA VAL A 145 -5.53 -9.65 0.09
C VAL A 145 -5.98 -8.35 0.79
N ALA A 146 -5.02 -7.57 1.30
CA ALA A 146 -5.31 -6.27 1.91
C ALA A 146 -5.99 -5.31 0.94
N ALA A 147 -5.57 -5.29 -0.35
CA ALA A 147 -6.22 -4.50 -1.40
C ALA A 147 -7.68 -4.92 -1.63
N GLY A 148 -7.95 -6.23 -1.64
CA GLY A 148 -9.31 -6.77 -1.75
C GLY A 148 -10.21 -6.51 -0.54
N MET A 149 -9.65 -6.09 0.60
CA MET A 149 -10.40 -5.71 1.80
C MET A 149 -10.71 -4.21 1.88
N ALA A 150 -10.18 -3.40 0.98
CA ALA A 150 -10.46 -1.97 0.92
C ALA A 150 -11.86 -1.70 0.34
N ASP A 151 -12.43 -0.52 0.65
CA ASP A 151 -13.72 -0.09 0.10
C ASP A 151 -13.57 0.35 -1.36
N PHE A 152 -12.43 0.95 -1.70
CA PHE A 152 -12.10 1.39 -3.06
C PHE A 152 -10.65 1.01 -3.39
N THR A 153 -10.46 0.40 -4.56
CA THR A 153 -9.13 0.01 -5.05
C THR A 153 -8.87 0.64 -6.41
N PHE A 154 -7.78 1.40 -6.48
CA PHE A 154 -7.27 2.04 -7.69
C PHE A 154 -5.99 1.35 -8.14
N MET A 155 -5.72 1.34 -9.44
CA MET A 155 -4.51 0.69 -9.96
C MET A 155 -3.94 1.45 -11.16
N GLU A 156 -2.63 1.70 -11.15
CA GLU A 156 -1.91 2.28 -12.28
C GLU A 156 -1.95 1.29 -13.47
N GLU A 157 -2.28 1.80 -14.66
CA GLU A 157 -2.68 0.93 -15.78
C GLU A 157 -1.54 0.25 -16.52
N LYS A 158 -0.29 0.79 -16.46
CA LYS A 158 0.82 0.34 -17.30
C LYS A 158 1.78 -0.62 -16.63
N SER A 159 2.14 -0.32 -15.39
CA SER A 159 3.22 -1.01 -14.69
C SER A 159 2.79 -1.71 -13.40
N ALA A 160 1.65 -1.32 -12.83
CA ALA A 160 1.19 -1.91 -11.58
C ALA A 160 0.76 -3.37 -11.77
N GLN A 161 1.00 -4.17 -10.75
CA GLN A 161 0.67 -5.59 -10.71
C GLN A 161 -0.02 -5.95 -9.39
N LEU A 162 -1.15 -6.63 -9.47
CA LEU A 162 -1.92 -7.11 -8.33
C LEU A 162 -2.08 -8.64 -8.42
N PHE A 163 -1.51 -9.38 -7.49
CA PHE A 163 -1.56 -10.84 -7.48
C PHE A 163 -1.31 -11.44 -6.09
N VAL A 164 -1.97 -12.52 -5.78
CA VAL A 164 -1.63 -13.35 -4.61
C VAL A 164 -0.42 -14.23 -4.94
N ASN A 165 -0.45 -14.93 -6.08
CA ASN A 165 0.68 -15.64 -6.65
C ASN A 165 1.05 -15.01 -7.99
N ALA A 166 2.35 -14.82 -8.22
CA ALA A 166 2.83 -14.26 -9.49
C ALA A 166 2.30 -15.08 -10.68
N PRO A 167 1.92 -14.45 -11.82
CA PRO A 167 1.29 -15.14 -12.95
C PRO A 167 2.01 -16.39 -13.42
N ASN A 168 3.34 -16.39 -13.44
CA ASN A 168 4.13 -17.54 -13.90
C ASN A 168 4.50 -18.53 -12.76
N ALA A 169 4.02 -18.32 -11.55
CA ALA A 169 4.31 -19.21 -10.42
C ALA A 169 3.44 -20.45 -10.37
N LEU A 170 2.30 -20.44 -11.06
CA LEU A 170 1.38 -21.57 -11.13
C LEU A 170 1.45 -22.24 -12.50
N GLU A 171 1.46 -23.58 -12.52
CA GLU A 171 1.44 -24.35 -13.74
C GLU A 171 0.18 -24.01 -14.57
N GLY A 172 0.37 -23.71 -15.84
CA GLY A 172 -0.72 -23.34 -16.75
C GLY A 172 -1.15 -21.88 -16.70
N ASN A 173 -0.66 -21.10 -15.74
CA ASN A 173 -0.95 -19.67 -15.65
C ASN A 173 0.25 -18.84 -16.15
N TYR A 174 0.33 -18.65 -17.45
CA TYR A 174 1.44 -17.94 -18.08
C TYR A 174 1.03 -16.51 -18.44
N LYS A 175 1.83 -15.53 -18.00
CA LYS A 175 1.66 -14.11 -18.32
C LYS A 175 1.55 -13.84 -19.83
N ALA A 176 2.30 -14.57 -20.65
CA ALA A 176 2.24 -14.46 -22.11
C ALA A 176 0.86 -14.82 -22.69
N LYS A 177 0.09 -15.66 -21.99
CA LYS A 177 -1.25 -16.09 -22.41
C LYS A 177 -2.34 -15.20 -21.82
N CYS A 178 -2.23 -14.86 -20.55
CA CYS A 178 -3.16 -14.00 -19.84
C CYS A 178 -2.43 -13.39 -18.64
N ASP A 179 -2.21 -12.08 -18.65
CA ASP A 179 -1.61 -11.37 -17.50
C ASP A 179 -2.66 -11.09 -16.45
N THR A 180 -2.90 -12.08 -15.59
CA THR A 180 -3.87 -11.97 -14.49
C THR A 180 -3.49 -10.95 -13.41
N ALA A 181 -2.25 -10.47 -13.41
CA ALA A 181 -1.79 -9.42 -12.49
C ALA A 181 -2.00 -8.00 -13.04
N ALA A 182 -2.29 -7.85 -14.32
CA ALA A 182 -2.42 -6.55 -14.97
C ALA A 182 -3.71 -5.81 -14.56
N ALA A 183 -3.64 -4.48 -14.53
CA ALA A 183 -4.77 -3.60 -14.19
C ALA A 183 -6.02 -3.89 -15.04
N ALA A 184 -5.84 -4.15 -16.33
CA ALA A 184 -6.95 -4.46 -17.25
C ALA A 184 -7.70 -5.74 -16.84
N PHE A 185 -6.98 -6.79 -16.38
CA PHE A 185 -7.60 -8.01 -15.89
C PHE A 185 -8.30 -7.77 -14.56
N GLN A 186 -7.63 -7.10 -13.63
CA GLN A 186 -8.14 -6.87 -12.27
C GLN A 186 -9.37 -5.95 -12.25
N SER A 187 -9.50 -5.05 -13.22
CA SER A 187 -10.68 -4.18 -13.34
C SER A 187 -11.83 -4.85 -14.08
N LYS A 188 -11.54 -5.55 -15.21
CA LYS A 188 -12.61 -6.01 -16.13
C LYS A 188 -13.08 -7.43 -15.84
N GLU A 189 -12.16 -8.31 -15.42
CA GLU A 189 -12.46 -9.74 -15.25
C GLU A 189 -12.65 -10.12 -13.79
N SER A 190 -11.76 -9.66 -12.89
CA SER A 190 -11.89 -9.99 -11.46
C SER A 190 -12.82 -9.01 -10.71
N GLY A 191 -12.92 -7.77 -11.15
CA GLY A 191 -13.73 -6.75 -10.49
C GLY A 191 -13.18 -6.27 -9.14
N VAL A 192 -11.90 -6.55 -8.83
CA VAL A 192 -11.26 -6.10 -7.58
C VAL A 192 -10.85 -4.63 -7.66
N VAL A 193 -10.55 -4.13 -8.87
CA VAL A 193 -10.08 -2.77 -9.09
C VAL A 193 -11.21 -1.91 -9.66
N ASP A 194 -11.57 -0.85 -8.94
CA ASP A 194 -12.67 0.05 -9.28
C ASP A 194 -12.29 1.06 -10.37
N PHE A 195 -11.04 1.53 -10.35
CA PHE A 195 -10.57 2.54 -11.30
C PHE A 195 -9.12 2.27 -11.73
N THR A 196 -8.86 2.43 -13.03
CA THR A 196 -7.51 2.35 -13.61
C THR A 196 -7.17 3.65 -14.33
N GLY A 197 -5.92 4.06 -14.27
CA GLY A 197 -5.42 5.27 -14.93
C GLY A 197 -3.94 5.48 -14.69
N ASP A 198 -3.43 6.62 -15.09
CA ASP A 198 -2.09 7.04 -14.70
C ASP A 198 -2.05 7.53 -13.24
N GLU A 199 -0.85 7.66 -12.69
CA GLU A 199 -0.64 8.05 -11.29
C GLU A 199 -1.33 9.39 -10.95
N ALA A 200 -1.25 10.40 -11.83
CA ALA A 200 -1.86 11.70 -11.60
C ALA A 200 -3.38 11.63 -11.58
N SER A 201 -3.97 10.87 -12.49
CA SER A 201 -5.43 10.64 -12.56
C SER A 201 -5.93 9.92 -11.31
N ILE A 202 -5.22 8.90 -10.84
CA ILE A 202 -5.57 8.16 -9.62
C ILE A 202 -5.55 9.08 -8.40
N LEU A 203 -4.48 9.86 -8.20
CA LEU A 203 -4.38 10.79 -7.08
C LEU A 203 -5.50 11.85 -7.12
N SER A 204 -5.84 12.35 -8.31
CA SER A 204 -6.95 13.29 -8.51
C SER A 204 -8.30 12.66 -8.16
N GLN A 205 -8.54 11.41 -8.56
CA GLN A 205 -9.78 10.69 -8.23
C GLN A 205 -9.91 10.43 -6.73
N ILE A 206 -8.82 10.06 -6.05
CA ILE A 206 -8.82 9.91 -4.59
C ILE A 206 -9.17 11.23 -3.89
N ARG A 207 -8.58 12.34 -4.35
CA ARG A 207 -8.93 13.67 -3.82
C ARG A 207 -10.40 13.98 -4.00
N THR A 208 -10.96 13.68 -5.16
CA THR A 208 -12.39 13.86 -5.44
C THR A 208 -13.25 13.01 -4.52
N LEU A 209 -12.91 11.72 -4.37
CA LEU A 209 -13.65 10.79 -3.51
C LEU A 209 -13.67 11.22 -2.04
N VAL A 210 -12.56 11.75 -1.53
CA VAL A 210 -12.48 12.24 -0.13
C VAL A 210 -13.26 13.54 0.07
N SER A 211 -13.52 14.29 -0.99
CA SER A 211 -14.21 15.59 -0.93
C SER A 211 -15.74 15.48 -0.97
N ILE A 212 -16.29 14.26 -1.12
CA ILE A 212 -17.73 13.96 -1.12
C ILE A 212 -18.20 13.74 0.32
#